data_82900fe379bdceeadf9e1d2191d726e9
#
_entry.id   82900fe379bdceeadf9e1d2191d726e9
#
_cell.length_a   1.000
_cell.length_b   1.000
_cell.length_c   1.000
_cell.angle_alpha   90.00
_cell.angle_beta   90.00
_cell.angle_gamma   90.00
#
_symmetry.space_group_name_H-M   'P 1'
#
loop_
_entity.id
_entity.type
_entity.pdbx_description
1 polymer ?
#
loop_
_entity_poly.entity_id
_entity_poly.type
_entity_poly.pdbx_seq_one_letter_code
_entity_poly.pdbx_strand_id
1 'polypeptide(L)'
;YEILCVDDASTDDSLEILLDYEKRYPELVRILPNRVNLRQGGAKNEALKVAEGEWIGFIDSDDWVSPDYYEKLLKKAEETGADLVGCDYSLVDHHTFEVGKVIVNNTPDQTGELTEEQHKSLFIRPGSMVLKIYKHSVIRENRLDFPEHIFYEDNCAGPLWSLYFRHFARVEEPLYY
;
A
#
# COMPACT_ATOMS: atom_id res chain seq x y z
N TYR A 1 -12.82 -8.74 -2.24
CA TYR A 1 -11.43 -8.43 -1.86
C TYR A 1 -10.86 -9.52 -0.98
N GLU A 2 -9.55 -9.60 -0.88
CA GLU A 2 -8.80 -10.48 0.00
C GLU A 2 -7.89 -9.66 0.91
N ILE A 3 -7.55 -10.19 2.08
CA ILE A 3 -6.60 -9.62 3.02
C ILE A 3 -5.48 -10.65 3.22
N LEU A 4 -4.29 -10.33 2.74
CA LEU A 4 -3.09 -11.14 2.91
C LEU A 4 -2.28 -10.59 4.08
N CYS A 5 -2.25 -11.30 5.20
CA CYS A 5 -1.46 -10.94 6.36
C CYS A 5 -0.18 -11.78 6.36
N VAL A 6 0.97 -11.11 6.28
CA VAL A 6 2.27 -11.79 6.35
C VAL A 6 2.79 -11.71 7.77
N ASP A 7 2.98 -12.85 8.40
CA ASP A 7 3.73 -12.95 9.65
C ASP A 7 5.21 -13.19 9.34
N ASP A 8 6.04 -12.21 9.60
CA ASP A 8 7.46 -12.25 9.23
C ASP A 8 8.33 -12.87 10.35
N ALA A 9 7.95 -14.07 10.76
CA ALA A 9 8.58 -14.85 11.84
C ALA A 9 8.52 -14.12 13.20
N SER A 10 7.32 -13.67 13.59
CA SER A 10 7.08 -13.05 14.89
C SER A 10 7.43 -14.00 16.03
N THR A 11 7.91 -13.45 17.13
CA THR A 11 8.31 -14.22 18.34
C THR A 11 7.34 -14.02 19.51
N ASP A 12 6.29 -13.25 19.30
CA ASP A 12 5.20 -13.00 20.23
C ASP A 12 3.90 -13.68 19.74
N ASP A 13 2.76 -13.29 20.30
CA ASP A 13 1.46 -13.90 20.02
C ASP A 13 0.85 -13.45 18.66
N SER A 14 1.57 -12.66 17.84
CA SER A 14 1.06 -12.09 16.58
C SER A 14 0.53 -13.16 15.64
N LEU A 15 1.28 -14.24 15.40
CA LEU A 15 0.87 -15.32 14.52
C LEU A 15 -0.40 -16.02 15.04
N GLU A 16 -0.52 -16.25 16.36
CA GLU A 16 -1.71 -16.87 16.95
C GLU A 16 -2.96 -16.01 16.73
N ILE A 17 -2.83 -14.70 16.94
CA ILE A 17 -3.91 -13.72 16.70
C ILE A 17 -4.32 -13.75 15.23
N LEU A 18 -3.38 -13.71 14.30
CA LEU A 18 -3.64 -13.73 12.86
C LEU A 18 -4.39 -15.02 12.44
N LEU A 19 -3.96 -16.18 12.94
CA LEU A 19 -4.61 -17.48 12.66
C LEU A 19 -6.03 -17.57 13.24
N ASP A 20 -6.33 -16.87 14.35
CA ASP A 20 -7.70 -16.75 14.85
C ASP A 20 -8.58 -15.93 13.90
N TYR A 21 -8.05 -14.84 13.35
CA TYR A 21 -8.75 -14.06 12.33
C TYR A 21 -9.01 -14.85 11.05
N GLU A 22 -8.04 -15.62 10.55
CA GLU A 22 -8.22 -16.50 9.38
C GLU A 22 -9.34 -17.51 9.61
N LYS A 23 -9.39 -18.15 10.80
CA LYS A 23 -10.49 -19.07 11.16
C LYS A 23 -11.86 -18.42 11.19
N ARG A 24 -11.93 -17.17 11.62
CA ARG A 24 -13.19 -16.40 11.70
C ARG A 24 -13.65 -15.87 10.34
N TYR A 25 -12.72 -15.60 9.44
CA TYR A 25 -12.97 -15.00 8.12
C TYR A 25 -12.22 -15.73 7.00
N PRO A 26 -12.43 -17.06 6.82
CA PRO A 26 -11.60 -17.89 5.93
C PRO A 26 -11.71 -17.51 4.45
N GLU A 27 -12.82 -16.89 4.03
CA GLU A 27 -13.01 -16.43 2.65
C GLU A 27 -12.38 -15.05 2.38
N LEU A 28 -11.87 -14.39 3.42
CA LEU A 28 -11.41 -13.02 3.33
C LEU A 28 -9.96 -12.87 3.74
N VAL A 29 -9.57 -13.51 4.83
CA VAL A 29 -8.26 -13.38 5.47
C VAL A 29 -7.44 -14.64 5.20
N ARG A 30 -6.23 -14.44 4.69
CA ARG A 30 -5.24 -15.51 4.45
C ARG A 30 -3.93 -15.15 5.09
N ILE A 31 -3.38 -16.06 5.89
CA ILE A 31 -2.13 -15.85 6.60
C ILE A 31 -0.97 -16.50 5.86
N LEU A 32 0.12 -15.76 5.73
CA LEU A 32 1.37 -16.18 5.09
C LEU A 32 2.50 -16.16 6.13
N PRO A 33 2.75 -17.26 6.84
CA PRO A 33 3.81 -17.29 7.84
C PRO A 33 5.17 -17.54 7.21
N ASN A 34 6.11 -16.62 7.38
CA ASN A 34 7.50 -16.78 6.99
C ASN A 34 8.25 -17.64 8.02
N ARG A 35 9.18 -18.47 7.55
CA ARG A 35 10.02 -19.29 8.42
C ARG A 35 11.17 -18.49 9.06
N VAL A 36 11.56 -17.41 8.43
CA VAL A 36 12.63 -16.50 8.85
C VAL A 36 12.20 -15.07 8.58
N ASN A 37 12.72 -14.13 9.33
CA ASN A 37 12.43 -12.71 9.12
C ASN A 37 13.06 -12.23 7.81
N LEU A 38 12.23 -11.79 6.87
CA LEU A 38 12.61 -11.25 5.55
C LEU A 38 12.57 -9.73 5.52
N ARG A 39 12.19 -9.10 6.63
CA ARG A 39 11.89 -7.67 6.75
C ARG A 39 10.69 -7.26 5.89
N GLN A 40 10.32 -5.98 5.98
CA GLN A 40 9.10 -5.46 5.32
C GLN A 40 9.08 -5.72 3.82
N GLY A 41 10.19 -5.50 3.11
CA GLY A 41 10.29 -5.73 1.67
C GLY A 41 10.04 -7.19 1.29
N GLY A 42 10.73 -8.12 1.95
CA GLY A 42 10.54 -9.55 1.71
C GLY A 42 9.13 -10.02 2.07
N ALA A 43 8.57 -9.53 3.20
CA ALA A 43 7.19 -9.85 3.59
C ALA A 43 6.17 -9.36 2.53
N LYS A 44 6.30 -8.12 2.04
CA LYS A 44 5.46 -7.59 0.96
C LYS A 44 5.61 -8.41 -0.34
N ASN A 45 6.82 -8.85 -0.68
CA ASN A 45 7.06 -9.71 -1.85
C ASN A 45 6.38 -11.08 -1.72
N GLU A 46 6.36 -11.69 -0.52
CA GLU A 46 5.64 -12.96 -0.31
C GLU A 46 4.12 -12.79 -0.55
N ALA A 47 3.53 -11.68 -0.11
CA ALA A 47 2.14 -11.37 -0.41
C ALA A 47 1.90 -11.17 -1.91
N LEU A 48 2.77 -10.42 -2.60
CA LEU A 48 2.66 -10.17 -4.04
C LEU A 48 2.69 -11.44 -4.89
N LYS A 49 3.41 -12.49 -4.46
CA LYS A 49 3.49 -13.78 -5.18
C LYS A 49 2.15 -14.51 -5.26
N VAL A 50 1.27 -14.26 -4.31
CA VAL A 50 0.00 -15.00 -4.16
C VAL A 50 -1.24 -14.11 -4.27
N ALA A 51 -1.06 -12.81 -4.41
CA ALA A 51 -2.15 -11.86 -4.57
C ALA A 51 -2.91 -12.11 -5.87
N GLU A 52 -4.26 -12.10 -5.78
CA GLU A 52 -5.17 -12.35 -6.90
C GLU A 52 -5.96 -11.11 -7.30
N GLY A 53 -6.03 -10.11 -6.42
CA GLY A 53 -6.77 -8.88 -6.62
C GLY A 53 -6.33 -8.10 -7.87
N GLU A 54 -7.26 -7.41 -8.50
CA GLU A 54 -6.99 -6.50 -9.63
C GLU A 54 -6.19 -5.26 -9.21
N TRP A 55 -6.33 -4.89 -7.95
CA TRP A 55 -5.63 -3.79 -7.31
C TRP A 55 -4.90 -4.27 -6.07
N ILE A 56 -3.74 -3.70 -5.80
CA ILE A 56 -2.93 -3.96 -4.62
C ILE A 56 -2.89 -2.70 -3.76
N GLY A 57 -3.17 -2.85 -2.48
CA GLY A 57 -2.93 -1.83 -1.45
C GLY A 57 -2.11 -2.43 -0.32
N PHE A 58 -1.25 -1.66 0.28
CA PHE A 58 -0.46 -2.04 1.45
C PHE A 58 -0.97 -1.28 2.68
N ILE A 59 -1.00 -1.93 3.82
CA ILE A 59 -1.31 -1.32 5.11
C ILE A 59 -0.26 -1.80 6.10
N ASP A 60 0.38 -0.88 6.79
CA ASP A 60 1.32 -1.22 7.87
C ASP A 60 0.53 -1.70 9.09
N SER A 61 1.08 -2.66 9.84
CA SER A 61 0.38 -3.37 10.92
C SER A 61 0.05 -2.52 12.14
N ASP A 62 0.66 -1.36 12.26
CA ASP A 62 0.48 -0.37 13.33
C ASP A 62 -0.42 0.82 12.92
N ASP A 63 -0.92 0.81 11.67
CA ASP A 63 -1.78 1.83 11.11
C ASP A 63 -3.21 1.31 10.87
N TRP A 64 -4.14 2.20 10.51
CA TRP A 64 -5.49 1.85 10.07
C TRP A 64 -6.01 2.76 8.96
N VAL A 65 -7.09 2.34 8.31
CA VAL A 65 -7.73 3.07 7.22
C VAL A 65 -9.19 3.38 7.54
N SER A 66 -9.75 4.40 6.89
CA SER A 66 -11.19 4.66 6.99
C SER A 66 -11.98 3.48 6.39
N PRO A 67 -13.20 3.21 6.88
CA PRO A 67 -14.02 2.10 6.37
C PRO A 67 -14.31 2.16 4.86
N ASP A 68 -14.29 3.35 4.29
CA ASP A 68 -14.55 3.63 2.87
C ASP A 68 -13.26 3.86 2.04
N TYR A 69 -12.09 3.57 2.60
CA TYR A 69 -10.78 3.75 1.97
C TYR A 69 -10.73 3.14 0.56
N TYR A 70 -10.92 1.83 0.46
CA TYR A 70 -10.86 1.14 -0.83
C TYR A 70 -11.99 1.53 -1.77
N GLU A 71 -13.21 1.76 -1.25
CA GLU A 71 -14.34 2.21 -2.06
C GLU A 71 -14.02 3.53 -2.77
N LYS A 72 -13.51 4.52 -2.03
CA LYS A 72 -13.16 5.84 -2.59
C LYS A 72 -12.01 5.79 -3.57
N LEU A 73 -10.96 5.02 -3.28
CA LEU A 73 -9.82 4.89 -4.18
C LEU A 73 -10.18 4.16 -5.47
N LEU A 74 -10.95 3.07 -5.39
CA LEU A 74 -11.41 2.32 -6.56
C LEU A 74 -12.38 3.14 -7.41
N LYS A 75 -13.32 3.84 -6.79
CA LYS A 75 -14.21 4.77 -7.48
C LYS A 75 -13.42 5.85 -8.24
N LYS A 76 -12.39 6.43 -7.60
CA LYS A 76 -11.52 7.40 -8.25
C LYS A 76 -10.77 6.79 -9.44
N ALA A 77 -10.29 5.54 -9.33
CA ALA A 77 -9.67 4.81 -10.43
C ALA A 77 -10.62 4.62 -11.62
N GLU A 78 -11.86 4.21 -11.34
CA GLU A 78 -12.90 4.02 -12.37
C GLU A 78 -13.26 5.34 -13.06
N GLU A 79 -13.46 6.41 -12.30
CA GLU A 79 -13.83 7.74 -12.83
C GLU A 79 -12.75 8.35 -13.72
N THR A 80 -11.50 8.07 -13.46
CA THR A 80 -10.36 8.71 -14.14
C THR A 80 -9.64 7.79 -15.13
N GLY A 81 -9.83 6.47 -15.04
CA GLY A 81 -9.05 5.49 -15.77
C GLY A 81 -7.61 5.36 -15.26
N ALA A 82 -7.33 5.85 -14.04
CA ALA A 82 -5.98 5.78 -13.45
C ALA A 82 -5.58 4.35 -13.13
N ASP A 83 -4.29 4.05 -13.23
CA ASP A 83 -3.66 2.78 -12.84
C ASP A 83 -2.88 2.88 -11.51
N LEU A 84 -2.81 4.10 -10.96
CA LEU A 84 -2.28 4.42 -9.63
C LEU A 84 -3.22 5.43 -8.98
N VAL A 85 -3.65 5.18 -7.73
CA VAL A 85 -4.50 6.13 -6.99
C VAL A 85 -3.99 6.28 -5.57
N GLY A 86 -3.89 7.50 -5.09
CA GLY A 86 -3.45 7.80 -3.74
C GLY A 86 -4.43 8.65 -2.95
N CYS A 87 -4.20 8.76 -1.65
CA CYS A 87 -4.93 9.64 -0.75
C CYS A 87 -3.99 10.40 0.19
N ASP A 88 -4.55 11.28 0.98
CA ASP A 88 -3.89 11.94 2.08
C ASP A 88 -4.01 11.11 3.37
N TYR A 89 -3.33 11.52 4.44
CA TYR A 89 -3.37 10.84 5.73
C TYR A 89 -3.46 11.83 6.89
N SER A 90 -3.86 11.34 8.05
CA SER A 90 -3.81 12.10 9.29
C SER A 90 -2.78 11.53 10.23
N LEU A 91 -2.06 12.40 10.91
CA LEU A 91 -1.26 12.00 12.05
C LEU A 91 -2.17 11.68 13.22
N VAL A 92 -1.86 10.65 13.97
CA VAL A 92 -2.60 10.24 15.16
C VAL A 92 -1.66 10.23 16.35
N ASP A 93 -2.13 10.73 17.47
CA ASP A 93 -1.39 10.64 18.72
C ASP A 93 -1.43 9.19 19.23
N HIS A 94 -0.27 8.58 19.40
CA HIS A 94 -0.14 7.16 19.73
C HIS A 94 -0.56 6.81 21.18
N HIS A 95 -0.78 7.80 22.04
CA HIS A 95 -1.27 7.57 23.39
C HIS A 95 -2.78 7.80 23.52
N THR A 96 -3.29 8.87 22.89
CA THR A 96 -4.70 9.26 23.02
C THR A 96 -5.55 8.75 21.87
N PHE A 97 -4.95 8.33 20.75
CA PHE A 97 -5.61 8.00 19.48
C PHE A 97 -6.41 9.17 18.89
N GLU A 98 -6.11 10.39 19.32
CA GLU A 98 -6.72 11.58 18.73
C GLU A 98 -6.17 11.82 17.32
N VAL A 99 -7.11 11.99 16.38
CA VAL A 99 -6.78 12.33 15.00
C VAL A 99 -6.36 13.79 14.92
N GLY A 100 -5.16 14.04 14.47
CA GLY A 100 -4.54 15.35 14.42
C GLY A 100 -4.45 15.93 13.01
N LYS A 101 -3.28 16.43 12.67
CA LYS A 101 -3.04 17.17 11.44
C LYS A 101 -3.16 16.28 10.19
N VAL A 102 -3.90 16.77 9.18
CA VAL A 102 -3.93 16.19 7.83
C VAL A 102 -2.63 16.53 7.08
N ILE A 103 -2.04 15.53 6.46
CA ILE A 103 -0.84 15.66 5.63
C ILE A 103 -1.18 15.28 4.20
N VAL A 104 -0.82 16.15 3.27
CA VAL A 104 -0.95 15.91 1.83
C VAL A 104 0.19 14.99 1.38
N ASN A 105 -0.16 13.82 0.86
CA ASN A 105 0.82 12.82 0.42
C ASN A 105 1.42 13.17 -0.95
N ASN A 106 0.57 13.47 -1.90
CA ASN A 106 0.98 13.88 -3.25
C ASN A 106 0.27 15.18 -3.66
N THR A 107 0.93 16.01 -4.46
CA THR A 107 0.40 17.30 -4.89
C THR A 107 -0.37 17.19 -6.22
N PRO A 108 -1.33 18.11 -6.51
CA PRO A 108 -2.11 18.05 -7.74
C PRO A 108 -1.29 18.06 -9.04
N ASP A 109 -0.14 18.71 -9.04
CA ASP A 109 0.78 18.77 -10.18
C ASP A 109 1.42 17.41 -10.54
N GLN A 110 1.32 16.43 -9.64
CA GLN A 110 1.79 15.05 -9.86
C GLN A 110 0.74 14.13 -10.49
N THR A 111 -0.50 14.60 -10.68
CA THR A 111 -1.65 13.77 -11.10
C THR A 111 -2.00 13.97 -12.58
N GLY A 112 -2.80 13.04 -13.14
CA GLY A 112 -3.21 12.99 -14.53
C GLY A 112 -2.46 11.91 -15.32
N GLU A 113 -2.51 11.99 -16.65
CA GLU A 113 -1.61 11.22 -17.50
C GLU A 113 -0.17 11.64 -17.26
N LEU A 114 0.68 10.69 -16.87
CA LEU A 114 2.02 10.96 -16.38
C LEU A 114 2.98 11.28 -17.54
N THR A 115 3.30 12.54 -17.66
CA THR A 115 4.36 13.06 -18.54
C THR A 115 5.75 12.79 -17.93
N GLU A 116 6.82 13.02 -18.70
CA GLU A 116 8.19 12.90 -18.21
C GLU A 116 8.45 13.79 -16.98
N GLU A 117 7.87 14.98 -16.94
CA GLU A 117 8.01 15.93 -15.82
C GLU A 117 7.32 15.40 -14.56
N GLN A 118 6.12 14.82 -14.70
CA GLN A 118 5.39 14.21 -13.59
C GLN A 118 6.08 12.94 -13.08
N HIS A 119 6.63 12.10 -13.95
CA HIS A 119 7.47 10.97 -13.54
C HIS A 119 8.71 11.45 -12.76
N LYS A 120 9.41 12.50 -13.19
CA LYS A 120 10.52 13.10 -12.44
C LYS A 120 10.06 13.60 -11.07
N SER A 121 8.91 14.27 -11.00
CA SER A 121 8.34 14.75 -9.74
C SER A 121 8.02 13.60 -8.79
N LEU A 122 7.36 12.54 -9.28
CA LEU A 122 7.03 11.34 -8.49
C LEU A 122 8.29 10.55 -8.10
N PHE A 123 9.32 10.52 -8.94
CA PHE A 123 10.59 9.90 -8.61
C PHE A 123 11.30 10.59 -7.45
N ILE A 124 11.27 11.94 -7.42
CA ILE A 124 11.91 12.75 -6.36
C ILE A 124 11.04 12.78 -5.10
N ARG A 125 9.72 12.81 -5.25
CA ARG A 125 8.73 12.93 -4.17
C ARG A 125 7.62 11.91 -4.40
N PRO A 126 7.89 10.61 -4.20
CA PRO A 126 6.92 9.56 -4.52
C PRO A 126 5.70 9.60 -3.57
N GLY A 127 5.82 10.20 -2.41
CA GLY A 127 4.90 10.02 -1.30
C GLY A 127 4.97 8.59 -0.74
N SER A 128 4.24 8.31 0.33
CA SER A 128 4.22 6.98 0.92
C SER A 128 3.51 5.96 0.02
N MET A 129 4.04 4.75 -0.02
CA MET A 129 3.49 3.64 -0.82
C MET A 129 2.19 3.08 -0.21
N VAL A 130 2.05 3.06 1.11
CA VAL A 130 0.87 2.54 1.81
C VAL A 130 -0.37 3.42 1.64
N LEU A 131 -0.19 4.66 1.18
CA LEU A 131 -1.27 5.61 0.90
C LEU A 131 -1.82 5.47 -0.53
N LYS A 132 -1.55 4.37 -1.21
CA LYS A 132 -1.90 4.18 -2.63
C LYS A 132 -2.44 2.79 -2.89
N ILE A 133 -3.25 2.69 -3.94
CA ILE A 133 -3.56 1.43 -4.61
C ILE A 133 -2.93 1.41 -6.00
N TYR A 134 -2.49 0.25 -6.39
CA TYR A 134 -1.71 -0.02 -7.59
C TYR A 134 -2.42 -1.02 -8.48
N LYS A 135 -2.52 -0.76 -9.78
CA LYS A 135 -3.04 -1.75 -10.74
C LYS A 135 -2.11 -2.96 -10.77
N HIS A 136 -2.63 -4.12 -10.37
CA HIS A 136 -1.83 -5.34 -10.20
C HIS A 136 -1.16 -5.80 -11.51
N SER A 137 -1.83 -5.62 -12.66
CA SER A 137 -1.23 -5.96 -13.96
C SER A 137 0.08 -5.21 -14.21
N VAL A 138 0.18 -3.92 -13.82
CA VAL A 138 1.41 -3.12 -13.98
C VAL A 138 2.54 -3.70 -13.12
N ILE A 139 2.25 -4.09 -11.88
CA ILE A 139 3.23 -4.73 -10.99
C ILE A 139 3.75 -6.03 -11.63
N ARG A 140 2.84 -6.89 -12.07
CA ARG A 140 3.17 -8.21 -12.62
C ARG A 140 3.94 -8.14 -13.94
N GLU A 141 3.47 -7.34 -14.90
CA GLU A 141 4.08 -7.19 -16.22
C GLU A 141 5.50 -6.66 -16.14
N ASN A 142 5.77 -5.76 -15.19
CA ASN A 142 7.08 -5.13 -15.01
C ASN A 142 7.93 -5.80 -13.91
N ARG A 143 7.43 -6.87 -13.27
CA ARG A 143 8.11 -7.59 -12.19
C ARG A 143 8.57 -6.65 -11.08
N LEU A 144 7.67 -5.77 -10.67
CA LEU A 144 7.97 -4.82 -9.61
C LEU A 144 7.95 -5.54 -8.26
N ASP A 145 9.03 -5.44 -7.53
CA ASP A 145 9.24 -6.01 -6.21
C ASP A 145 9.86 -4.99 -5.26
N PHE A 146 9.94 -5.34 -4.00
CA PHE A 146 10.62 -4.57 -2.99
C PHE A 146 12.04 -5.11 -2.80
N PRO A 147 13.05 -4.26 -2.55
CA PRO A 147 14.35 -4.74 -2.15
C PRO A 147 14.26 -5.45 -0.80
N GLU A 148 14.90 -6.62 -0.72
CA GLU A 148 14.88 -7.48 0.46
C GLU A 148 16.06 -7.19 1.39
N HIS A 149 15.90 -7.55 2.66
CA HIS A 149 16.94 -7.46 3.69
C HIS A 149 17.45 -6.04 4.01
N ILE A 150 16.77 -5.00 3.56
CA ILE A 150 17.09 -3.61 3.91
C ILE A 150 15.98 -2.98 4.73
N PHE A 151 16.29 -1.86 5.40
CA PHE A 151 15.31 -0.96 5.99
C PHE A 151 14.94 0.14 4.98
N TYR A 152 13.72 0.66 5.08
CA TYR A 152 13.22 1.71 4.21
C TYR A 152 13.20 1.29 2.74
N GLU A 153 12.75 0.07 2.48
CA GLU A 153 12.58 -0.51 1.14
C GLU A 153 11.66 0.32 0.26
N ASP A 154 10.69 0.98 0.86
CA ASP A 154 9.72 1.87 0.20
C ASP A 154 10.39 3.11 -0.41
N ASN A 155 11.45 3.63 0.21
CA ASN A 155 12.26 4.73 -0.34
C ASN A 155 12.99 4.34 -1.63
N CYS A 156 13.18 3.05 -1.87
CA CYS A 156 13.71 2.52 -3.13
C CYS A 156 12.58 2.14 -4.10
N ALA A 157 11.60 1.39 -3.61
CA ALA A 157 10.51 0.88 -4.43
C ALA A 157 9.60 2.01 -4.94
N GLY A 158 9.18 2.95 -4.10
CA GLY A 158 8.25 4.01 -4.48
C GLY A 158 8.68 4.85 -5.68
N PRO A 159 9.91 5.41 -5.69
CA PRO A 159 10.45 6.12 -6.85
C PRO A 159 10.48 5.25 -8.11
N LEU A 160 10.99 4.00 -7.99
CA LEU A 160 11.14 3.12 -9.14
C LEU A 160 9.78 2.67 -9.71
N TRP A 161 8.84 2.29 -8.84
CA TRP A 161 7.51 1.86 -9.28
C TRP A 161 6.78 2.98 -10.00
N SER A 162 6.90 4.24 -9.56
CA SER A 162 6.23 5.38 -10.19
C SER A 162 6.55 5.56 -11.67
N LEU A 163 7.66 5.01 -12.17
CA LEU A 163 8.07 5.09 -13.57
C LEU A 163 7.25 4.17 -14.50
N TYR A 164 6.52 3.22 -13.96
CA TYR A 164 5.80 2.20 -14.74
C TYR A 164 4.30 2.47 -14.85
N PHE A 165 3.73 3.32 -13.98
CA PHE A 165 2.33 3.74 -14.04
C PHE A 165 2.18 4.86 -15.05
N ARG A 166 1.00 4.96 -15.65
CA ARG A 166 0.72 5.90 -16.74
C ARG A 166 -0.23 7.02 -16.37
N HIS A 167 -1.08 6.77 -15.39
CA HIS A 167 -2.08 7.73 -14.95
C HIS A 167 -2.22 7.67 -13.43
N PHE A 168 -1.89 8.76 -12.77
CA PHE A 168 -2.02 8.89 -11.33
C PHE A 168 -3.20 9.79 -10.96
N ALA A 169 -4.10 9.31 -10.12
CA ALA A 169 -5.18 10.11 -9.53
C ALA A 169 -5.05 10.18 -8.01
N ARG A 170 -5.68 11.16 -7.39
CA ARG A 170 -5.72 11.28 -5.94
C ARG A 170 -7.13 11.56 -5.43
N VAL A 171 -7.43 11.04 -4.25
CA VAL A 171 -8.54 11.42 -3.39
C VAL A 171 -8.01 12.44 -2.39
N GLU A 172 -8.59 13.63 -2.37
CA GLU A 172 -8.15 14.75 -1.51
C GLU A 172 -8.77 14.64 -0.11
N GLU A 173 -8.67 13.46 0.49
CA GLU A 173 -9.20 13.15 1.82
C GLU A 173 -8.16 12.33 2.60
N PRO A 174 -8.06 12.56 3.94
CA PRO A 174 -7.22 11.73 4.79
C PRO A 174 -7.94 10.41 5.08
N LEU A 175 -7.62 9.38 4.34
CA LEU A 175 -8.25 8.07 4.46
C LEU A 175 -7.38 7.05 5.20
N TYR A 176 -6.16 7.43 5.57
CA TYR A 176 -5.17 6.61 6.26
C TYR A 176 -4.73 7.30 7.56
N TYR A 177 -4.44 6.50 8.61
CA TYR A 177 -4.18 6.96 9.96
C TYR A 177 -3.06 6.20 10.62
#